data_4c0eac9b20f48dfcf2c0e27eb53943a1
#
_entry.id   4c0eac9b20f48dfcf2c0e27eb53943a1
#
_cell.length_a   1.000
_cell.length_b   1.000
_cell.length_c   1.000
_cell.angle_alpha   90.00
_cell.angle_beta   90.00
_cell.angle_gamma   90.00
#
_symmetry.space_group_name_H-M   'P 1'
#
loop_
_entity.id
_entity.type
_entity.pdbx_description
1 polymer ?
#
loop_
_entity_poly.entity_id
_entity_poly.type
_entity_poly.pdbx_seq_one_letter_code
_entity_poly.pdbx_strand_id
1 'polypeptide(L)'
;HIDRTFDYRSGFHWVEEHPGHFVWLQLRDPNRRQMTHVGRVYNLHELLVEDCSTDHQRPKLESFDDSLTLVARTLRYVDHEVIDNPADAVETGEVVLVAGKNYFISIQHGNGHSLDRVHKRLSHNPEDLAQGPMMCFYSVVDHVVDSYLKVAALMDNDIDDLEEEVFDPNTDIDIDEIYAVKREV
;
A
#
# COMPACT_ATOMS: atom_id res chain seq x y z
N HIS A 1 22.55 -3.23 -11.89
CA HIS A 1 21.72 -2.43 -10.97
C HIS A 1 22.15 -0.99 -11.07
N ILE A 2 21.27 -0.12 -11.59
CA ILE A 2 21.55 1.32 -11.65
C ILE A 2 20.50 1.99 -10.79
N ASP A 3 20.86 2.25 -9.54
CA ASP A 3 20.10 3.16 -8.70
C ASP A 3 20.43 4.59 -9.16
N ARG A 4 19.65 5.08 -10.12
CA ARG A 4 19.70 6.47 -10.56
C ARG A 4 18.36 7.09 -10.25
N THR A 5 18.37 8.14 -9.45
CA THR A 5 17.21 9.01 -9.31
C THR A 5 17.08 9.83 -10.58
N PHE A 6 16.11 9.48 -11.41
CA PHE A 6 15.74 10.24 -12.59
C PHE A 6 14.49 11.07 -12.30
N ASP A 7 14.34 12.21 -12.98
CA ASP A 7 13.02 12.76 -13.24
C ASP A 7 12.18 11.69 -13.96
N TYR A 8 10.92 11.50 -13.55
CA TYR A 8 10.06 10.41 -14.01
C TYR A 8 9.88 10.35 -15.54
N ARG A 9 10.02 11.48 -16.25
CA ARG A 9 10.00 11.53 -17.71
C ARG A 9 11.29 10.99 -18.32
N SER A 10 12.40 11.49 -17.84
CA SER A 10 13.74 11.07 -18.31
C SER A 10 13.97 9.59 -18.03
N GLY A 11 13.48 9.08 -16.89
CA GLY A 11 13.56 7.66 -16.55
C GLY A 11 12.78 6.77 -17.53
N PHE A 12 11.54 7.14 -17.85
CA PHE A 12 10.73 6.37 -18.80
C PHE A 12 11.34 6.39 -20.21
N HIS A 13 11.75 7.55 -20.69
CA HIS A 13 12.40 7.68 -22.00
C HIS A 13 13.69 6.87 -22.08
N TRP A 14 14.44 6.85 -20.99
CA TRP A 14 15.68 6.07 -20.92
C TRP A 14 15.42 4.55 -21.05
N VAL A 15 14.38 3.99 -20.39
CA VAL A 15 14.07 2.56 -20.49
C VAL A 15 13.49 2.17 -21.85
N GLU A 16 12.85 3.07 -22.60
CA GLU A 16 12.43 2.82 -23.98
C GLU A 16 13.65 2.56 -24.89
N GLU A 17 14.76 3.25 -24.63
CA GLU A 17 16.02 3.08 -25.37
C GLU A 17 16.88 1.92 -24.85
N HIS A 18 16.57 1.36 -23.66
CA HIS A 18 17.35 0.32 -23.00
C HIS A 18 16.49 -0.93 -22.70
N PRO A 19 16.28 -1.81 -23.65
CA PRO A 19 15.48 -3.04 -23.45
C PRO A 19 16.00 -3.88 -22.28
N GLY A 20 15.08 -4.46 -21.51
CA GLY A 20 15.40 -5.24 -20.32
C GLY A 20 15.53 -4.44 -19.03
N HIS A 21 15.27 -3.14 -19.09
CA HIS A 21 15.18 -2.25 -17.92
C HIS A 21 13.75 -1.78 -17.72
N PHE A 22 13.46 -1.34 -16.51
CA PHE A 22 12.18 -0.74 -16.17
C PHE A 22 12.34 0.40 -15.17
N VAL A 23 11.31 1.24 -15.06
CA VAL A 23 11.23 2.31 -14.06
C VAL A 23 10.29 1.88 -12.96
N TRP A 24 10.66 2.10 -11.72
CA TRP A 24 9.74 2.12 -10.58
C TRP A 24 9.45 3.56 -10.15
N LEU A 25 8.23 4.02 -10.39
CA LEU A 25 7.75 5.33 -9.97
C LEU A 25 6.91 5.18 -8.70
N GLN A 26 7.33 5.86 -7.63
CA GLN A 26 6.56 5.93 -6.38
C GLN A 26 5.94 7.32 -6.25
N LEU A 27 4.64 7.36 -5.95
CA LEU A 27 3.87 8.58 -5.73
C LEU A 27 3.14 8.50 -4.38
N ARG A 28 3.03 9.64 -3.72
CA ARG A 28 2.23 9.77 -2.50
C ARG A 28 1.24 10.92 -2.68
N ASP A 29 -0.03 10.62 -2.46
CA ASP A 29 -1.15 11.57 -2.57
C ASP A 29 -1.07 12.46 -3.83
N PRO A 30 -0.88 11.87 -5.03
CA PRO A 30 -0.75 12.67 -6.23
C PRO A 30 -2.10 13.33 -6.57
N ASN A 31 -2.06 14.63 -6.86
CA ASN A 31 -3.25 15.31 -7.34
C ASN A 31 -3.56 14.97 -8.82
N ARG A 32 -4.79 15.26 -9.25
CA ARG A 32 -5.27 14.97 -10.63
C ARG A 32 -4.34 15.52 -11.72
N ARG A 33 -3.76 16.70 -11.52
CA ARG A 33 -2.84 17.31 -12.50
C ARG A 33 -1.55 16.51 -12.63
N GLN A 34 -1.01 16.04 -11.52
CA GLN A 34 0.18 15.17 -11.51
C GLN A 34 -0.13 13.85 -12.19
N MET A 35 -1.26 13.20 -11.85
CA MET A 35 -1.65 11.93 -12.48
C MET A 35 -1.95 12.06 -13.97
N THR A 36 -2.61 13.13 -14.41
CA THR A 36 -2.80 13.42 -15.85
C THR A 36 -1.45 13.51 -16.57
N HIS A 37 -0.44 14.06 -15.91
CA HIS A 37 0.88 14.19 -16.49
C HIS A 37 1.62 12.85 -16.57
N VAL A 38 1.59 12.06 -15.48
CA VAL A 38 2.12 10.70 -15.44
C VAL A 38 1.40 9.84 -16.49
N GLY A 39 0.08 9.91 -16.57
CA GLY A 39 -0.72 9.17 -17.55
C GLY A 39 -0.29 9.41 -18.99
N ARG A 40 0.05 10.66 -19.35
CA ARG A 40 0.58 10.98 -20.69
C ARG A 40 1.98 10.43 -20.95
N VAL A 41 2.86 10.46 -19.94
CA VAL A 41 4.24 9.96 -20.08
C VAL A 41 4.27 8.44 -20.21
N TYR A 42 3.46 7.74 -19.41
CA TYR A 42 3.42 6.28 -19.36
C TYR A 42 2.33 5.67 -20.25
N ASN A 43 1.63 6.48 -21.03
CA ASN A 43 0.51 6.09 -21.89
C ASN A 43 -0.55 5.26 -21.15
N LEU A 44 -0.93 5.72 -19.95
CA LEU A 44 -1.94 5.04 -19.13
C LEU A 44 -3.35 5.34 -19.65
N HIS A 45 -4.23 4.34 -19.56
CA HIS A 45 -5.63 4.50 -19.90
C HIS A 45 -6.30 5.61 -19.06
N GLU A 46 -7.22 6.39 -19.64
CA GLU A 46 -7.83 7.55 -18.99
C GLU A 46 -8.58 7.18 -17.70
N LEU A 47 -9.31 6.06 -17.69
CA LEU A 47 -9.99 5.55 -16.49
C LEU A 47 -9.00 5.23 -15.37
N LEU A 48 -7.83 4.67 -15.72
CA LEU A 48 -6.80 4.39 -14.74
C LEU A 48 -6.21 5.67 -14.14
N VAL A 49 -6.03 6.72 -14.94
CA VAL A 49 -5.59 8.04 -14.45
C VAL A 49 -6.61 8.65 -13.48
N GLU A 50 -7.90 8.46 -13.74
CA GLU A 50 -8.98 8.88 -12.86
C GLU A 50 -8.95 8.12 -11.54
N ASP A 51 -8.88 6.80 -11.57
CA ASP A 51 -8.76 5.93 -10.39
C ASP A 51 -7.54 6.30 -9.53
N CYS A 52 -6.38 6.49 -10.15
CA CYS A 52 -5.16 6.86 -9.45
C CYS A 52 -5.18 8.27 -8.82
N SER A 53 -6.14 9.11 -9.22
CA SER A 53 -6.27 10.49 -8.73
C SER A 53 -7.26 10.65 -7.57
N THR A 54 -8.00 9.58 -7.25
CA THR A 54 -9.11 9.59 -6.31
C THR A 54 -8.84 8.54 -5.25
N ASP A 55 -8.89 8.93 -4.00
CA ASP A 55 -8.83 8.02 -2.85
C ASP A 55 -10.21 7.35 -2.59
N HIS A 56 -10.22 6.35 -1.72
CA HIS A 56 -11.43 5.62 -1.31
C HIS A 56 -12.06 4.76 -2.42
N GLN A 57 -11.22 4.25 -3.31
CA GLN A 57 -11.63 3.27 -4.31
C GLN A 57 -12.00 1.93 -3.67
N ARG A 58 -12.86 1.16 -4.33
CA ARG A 58 -13.08 -0.24 -3.93
C ARG A 58 -11.90 -1.08 -4.35
N PRO A 59 -11.43 -2.03 -3.50
CA PRO A 59 -10.41 -2.98 -3.90
C PRO A 59 -10.81 -3.69 -5.20
N LYS A 60 -9.92 -3.69 -6.19
CA LYS A 60 -10.15 -4.29 -7.50
C LYS A 60 -8.85 -4.65 -8.19
N LEU A 61 -8.89 -5.68 -9.02
CA LEU A 61 -7.82 -6.08 -9.93
C LEU A 61 -8.34 -6.00 -11.36
N GLU A 62 -7.71 -5.20 -12.19
CA GLU A 62 -8.14 -4.93 -13.56
C GLU A 62 -6.94 -4.96 -14.50
N SER A 63 -7.21 -5.30 -15.77
CA SER A 63 -6.23 -5.17 -16.85
C SER A 63 -6.68 -4.08 -17.80
N PHE A 64 -5.78 -3.15 -18.11
CA PHE A 64 -5.96 -2.12 -19.12
C PHE A 64 -4.86 -2.25 -20.16
N ASP A 65 -5.22 -2.55 -21.39
CA ASP A 65 -4.27 -2.81 -22.48
C ASP A 65 -3.19 -3.83 -22.05
N ASP A 66 -1.92 -3.39 -22.00
CA ASP A 66 -0.77 -4.21 -21.61
C ASP A 66 -0.37 -4.01 -20.13
N SER A 67 -1.23 -3.43 -19.30
CA SER A 67 -0.95 -3.17 -17.88
C SER A 67 -1.91 -3.90 -16.94
N LEU A 68 -1.39 -4.34 -15.80
CA LEU A 68 -2.14 -4.89 -14.67
C LEU A 68 -2.24 -3.83 -13.58
N THR A 69 -3.45 -3.62 -13.08
CA THR A 69 -3.75 -2.63 -12.03
C THR A 69 -4.41 -3.29 -10.84
N LEU A 70 -3.93 -2.99 -9.66
CA LEU A 70 -4.53 -3.37 -8.38
C LEU A 70 -4.81 -2.13 -7.55
N VAL A 71 -6.01 -2.02 -7.03
CA VAL A 71 -6.35 -1.13 -5.92
C VAL A 71 -6.55 -1.99 -4.68
N ALA A 72 -5.83 -1.69 -3.61
CA ALA A 72 -5.94 -2.40 -2.35
C ALA A 72 -5.92 -1.44 -1.15
N ARG A 73 -6.62 -1.80 -0.09
CA ARG A 73 -6.49 -1.09 1.19
C ARG A 73 -5.17 -1.46 1.85
N THR A 74 -4.64 -0.54 2.62
CA THR A 74 -3.50 -0.80 3.50
C THR A 74 -3.92 -0.55 4.93
N LEU A 75 -3.45 -1.38 5.84
CA LEU A 75 -3.74 -1.29 7.27
C LEU A 75 -2.45 -1.05 8.04
N ARG A 76 -2.50 -0.22 9.05
CA ARG A 76 -1.42 -0.01 10.01
C ARG A 76 -1.98 0.00 11.42
N TYR A 77 -1.53 -0.90 12.26
CA TYR A 77 -1.83 -0.85 13.69
C TYR A 77 -1.11 0.34 14.32
N VAL A 78 -1.83 1.10 15.13
CA VAL A 78 -1.32 2.22 15.91
C VAL A 78 -1.14 1.75 17.34
N ASP A 79 0.11 1.72 17.80
CA ASP A 79 0.45 1.34 19.16
C ASP A 79 -0.07 2.41 20.13
N HIS A 80 -0.79 2.00 21.17
CA HIS A 80 -1.44 2.89 22.13
C HIS A 80 -1.45 2.23 23.52
N GLU A 81 -1.26 3.03 24.57
CA GLU A 81 -1.27 2.56 25.96
C GLU A 81 -2.69 2.36 26.51
N VAL A 82 -3.68 3.09 25.98
CA VAL A 82 -5.10 3.00 26.33
C VAL A 82 -5.92 3.26 25.07
N ILE A 83 -6.86 2.38 24.78
CA ILE A 83 -7.79 2.53 23.65
C ILE A 83 -8.99 3.38 24.10
N ASP A 84 -8.92 4.69 23.96
CA ASP A 84 -10.10 5.56 24.19
C ASP A 84 -11.19 5.32 23.10
N ASN A 85 -10.76 4.94 21.89
CA ASN A 85 -11.63 4.59 20.79
C ASN A 85 -10.96 3.54 19.90
N PRO A 86 -11.48 2.29 19.82
CA PRO A 86 -10.90 1.23 19.00
C PRO A 86 -10.77 1.56 17.51
N ALA A 87 -11.60 2.46 16.99
CA ALA A 87 -11.46 2.96 15.62
C ALA A 87 -10.11 3.66 15.38
N ASP A 88 -9.42 4.08 16.44
CA ASP A 88 -8.10 4.73 16.37
C ASP A 88 -6.94 3.71 16.40
N ALA A 89 -7.23 2.43 16.71
CA ALA A 89 -6.24 1.36 16.77
C ALA A 89 -5.69 0.98 15.39
N VAL A 90 -6.46 1.20 14.33
CA VAL A 90 -6.07 0.83 12.97
C VAL A 90 -6.21 2.01 12.02
N GLU A 91 -5.09 2.49 11.51
CA GLU A 91 -5.09 3.43 10.40
C GLU A 91 -5.23 2.71 9.07
N THR A 92 -6.08 3.26 8.22
CA THR A 92 -6.31 2.75 6.86
C THR A 92 -5.71 3.69 5.84
N GLY A 93 -5.19 3.11 4.77
CA GLY A 93 -4.75 3.82 3.57
C GLY A 93 -5.16 3.04 2.33
N GLU A 94 -4.65 3.48 1.20
CA GLU A 94 -4.88 2.83 -0.08
C GLU A 94 -3.58 2.77 -0.88
N VAL A 95 -3.40 1.69 -1.61
CA VAL A 95 -2.33 1.57 -2.60
C VAL A 95 -2.94 1.25 -3.96
N VAL A 96 -2.49 1.98 -4.98
CA VAL A 96 -2.77 1.68 -6.38
C VAL A 96 -1.46 1.25 -7.04
N LEU A 97 -1.45 0.06 -7.60
CA LEU A 97 -0.30 -0.53 -8.27
C LEU A 97 -0.60 -0.67 -9.75
N VAL A 98 0.33 -0.24 -10.59
CA VAL A 98 0.22 -0.40 -12.04
C VAL A 98 1.51 -1.01 -12.56
N ALA A 99 1.44 -2.21 -13.11
CA ALA A 99 2.57 -2.88 -13.74
C ALA A 99 2.36 -2.96 -15.25
N GLY A 100 3.24 -2.34 -16.00
CA GLY A 100 3.32 -2.45 -17.45
C GLY A 100 4.57 -3.19 -17.88
N LYS A 101 4.85 -3.20 -19.18
CA LYS A 101 5.97 -3.95 -19.76
C LYS A 101 7.34 -3.49 -19.23
N ASN A 102 7.53 -2.18 -19.08
CA ASN A 102 8.83 -1.56 -18.74
C ASN A 102 8.68 -0.51 -17.62
N TYR A 103 7.58 -0.55 -16.86
CA TYR A 103 7.37 0.31 -15.71
C TYR A 103 6.57 -0.40 -14.61
N PHE A 104 6.79 0.04 -13.39
CA PHE A 104 5.96 -0.24 -12.24
C PHE A 104 5.67 1.09 -11.53
N ILE A 105 4.41 1.40 -11.32
CA ILE A 105 3.95 2.60 -10.62
C ILE A 105 3.25 2.15 -9.34
N SER A 106 3.67 2.69 -8.21
CA SER A 106 3.01 2.51 -6.92
C SER A 106 2.57 3.86 -6.38
N ILE A 107 1.28 3.98 -6.09
CA ILE A 107 0.65 5.19 -5.58
C ILE A 107 0.11 4.87 -4.20
N GLN A 108 0.41 5.70 -3.22
CA GLN A 108 -0.09 5.58 -1.86
C GLN A 108 -0.98 6.76 -1.53
N HIS A 109 -2.16 6.48 -0.96
CA HIS A 109 -3.07 7.47 -0.41
C HIS A 109 -3.28 7.23 1.09
N GLY A 110 -3.27 8.33 1.86
CA GLY A 110 -3.46 8.28 3.32
C GLY A 110 -2.26 7.73 4.11
N ASN A 111 -2.53 7.31 5.34
CA ASN A 111 -1.51 6.98 6.35
C ASN A 111 -1.16 5.48 6.45
N GLY A 112 -1.49 4.68 5.46
CA GLY A 112 -1.17 3.27 5.45
C GLY A 112 0.33 2.93 5.51
N HIS A 113 0.65 1.65 5.42
CA HIS A 113 2.03 1.15 5.49
C HIS A 113 2.92 1.74 4.39
N SER A 114 4.11 2.23 4.79
CA SER A 114 5.11 2.71 3.84
C SER A 114 5.70 1.58 3.00
N LEU A 115 5.80 1.79 1.70
CA LEU A 115 6.46 0.88 0.75
C LEU A 115 7.99 0.96 0.77
N ASP A 116 8.57 1.82 1.60
CA ASP A 116 10.03 2.02 1.68
C ASP A 116 10.78 0.74 2.03
N ARG A 117 10.17 -0.14 2.85
CA ARG A 117 10.76 -1.44 3.19
C ARG A 117 10.84 -2.36 1.99
N VAL A 118 9.79 -2.40 1.17
CA VAL A 118 9.75 -3.19 -0.06
C VAL A 118 10.80 -2.68 -1.05
N HIS A 119 10.85 -1.36 -1.24
CA HIS A 119 11.85 -0.73 -2.10
C HIS A 119 13.28 -1.05 -1.65
N LYS A 120 13.59 -0.91 -0.35
CA LYS A 120 14.90 -1.25 0.20
C LYS A 120 15.24 -2.73 0.01
N ARG A 121 14.31 -3.64 0.31
CA ARG A 121 14.51 -5.09 0.13
C ARG A 121 14.88 -5.42 -1.31
N LEU A 122 14.10 -4.93 -2.27
CA LEU A 122 14.32 -5.20 -3.69
C LEU A 122 15.60 -4.53 -4.22
N SER A 123 15.94 -3.32 -3.74
CA SER A 123 17.19 -2.65 -4.11
C SER A 123 18.44 -3.42 -3.68
N HIS A 124 18.35 -4.20 -2.59
CA HIS A 124 19.43 -5.07 -2.13
C HIS A 124 19.46 -6.46 -2.79
N ASN A 125 18.41 -6.80 -3.54
CA ASN A 125 18.26 -8.09 -4.23
C ASN A 125 18.16 -7.90 -5.76
N PRO A 126 19.29 -7.71 -6.47
CA PRO A 126 19.28 -7.45 -7.91
C PRO A 126 18.64 -8.58 -8.73
N GLU A 127 18.70 -9.83 -8.23
CA GLU A 127 18.12 -11.00 -8.90
C GLU A 127 16.58 -10.90 -8.93
N ASP A 128 15.97 -10.40 -7.86
CA ASP A 128 14.53 -10.16 -7.82
C ASP A 128 14.13 -9.03 -8.78
N LEU A 129 14.88 -7.92 -8.77
CA LEU A 129 14.63 -6.82 -9.70
C LEU A 129 14.79 -7.23 -11.17
N ALA A 130 15.69 -8.17 -11.47
CA ALA A 130 15.89 -8.68 -12.83
C ALA A 130 14.66 -9.42 -13.38
N GLN A 131 13.72 -9.84 -12.53
CA GLN A 131 12.46 -10.44 -12.94
C GLN A 131 11.44 -9.41 -13.48
N GLY A 132 11.75 -8.12 -13.36
CA GLY A 132 10.99 -7.02 -13.95
C GLY A 132 9.85 -6.47 -13.10
N PRO A 133 8.94 -5.65 -13.72
CA PRO A 133 7.90 -4.92 -13.01
C PRO A 133 6.95 -5.79 -12.19
N MET A 134 6.66 -7.00 -12.68
CA MET A 134 5.75 -7.93 -11.99
C MET A 134 6.30 -8.44 -10.66
N MET A 135 7.62 -8.53 -10.51
CA MET A 135 8.23 -8.87 -9.23
C MET A 135 8.05 -7.75 -8.20
N CYS A 136 8.15 -6.49 -8.63
CA CYS A 136 7.84 -5.35 -7.77
C CYS A 136 6.36 -5.36 -7.36
N PHE A 137 5.47 -5.59 -8.31
CA PHE A 137 4.03 -5.72 -8.07
C PHE A 137 3.74 -6.80 -7.02
N TYR A 138 4.23 -8.02 -7.25
CA TYR A 138 4.08 -9.13 -6.30
C TYR A 138 4.62 -8.78 -4.92
N SER A 139 5.82 -8.21 -4.84
CA SER A 139 6.46 -7.86 -3.57
C SER A 139 5.68 -6.82 -2.76
N VAL A 140 5.00 -5.89 -3.42
CA VAL A 140 4.13 -4.91 -2.74
C VAL A 140 2.85 -5.58 -2.26
N VAL A 141 2.22 -6.43 -3.08
CA VAL A 141 1.03 -7.19 -2.69
C VAL A 141 1.31 -8.08 -1.48
N ASP A 142 2.40 -8.84 -1.53
CA ASP A 142 2.89 -9.68 -0.43
C ASP A 142 3.05 -8.88 0.87
N HIS A 143 3.69 -7.72 0.79
CA HIS A 143 3.85 -6.81 1.93
C HIS A 143 2.51 -6.29 2.48
N VAL A 144 1.55 -5.97 1.62
CA VAL A 144 0.20 -5.52 2.04
C VAL A 144 -0.53 -6.66 2.76
N VAL A 145 -0.48 -7.89 2.23
CA VAL A 145 -1.09 -9.05 2.86
C VAL A 145 -0.44 -9.37 4.20
N ASP A 146 0.90 -9.33 4.28
CA ASP A 146 1.64 -9.50 5.54
C ASP A 146 1.22 -8.45 6.58
N SER A 147 0.91 -7.22 6.16
CA SER A 147 0.44 -6.18 7.06
C SER A 147 -0.93 -6.51 7.65
N TYR A 148 -1.83 -7.12 6.88
CA TYR A 148 -3.13 -7.56 7.39
C TYR A 148 -3.00 -8.63 8.47
N LEU A 149 -2.15 -9.64 8.23
CA LEU A 149 -1.90 -10.69 9.21
C LEU A 149 -1.29 -10.13 10.51
N LYS A 150 -0.40 -9.16 10.37
CA LYS A 150 0.20 -8.50 11.53
C LYS A 150 -0.81 -7.68 12.32
N VAL A 151 -1.67 -6.90 11.65
CA VAL A 151 -2.71 -6.12 12.31
C VAL A 151 -3.70 -7.04 13.01
N ALA A 152 -4.15 -8.11 12.35
CA ALA A 152 -5.04 -9.10 12.96
C ALA A 152 -4.45 -9.72 14.24
N ALA A 153 -3.16 -10.12 14.22
CA ALA A 153 -2.50 -10.68 15.40
C ALA A 153 -2.36 -9.67 16.56
N LEU A 154 -2.18 -8.38 16.25
CA LEU A 154 -2.12 -7.34 17.29
C LEU A 154 -3.51 -7.07 17.88
N MET A 155 -4.56 -7.05 17.05
CA MET A 155 -5.93 -6.94 17.53
C MET A 155 -6.37 -8.14 18.36
N ASP A 156 -5.94 -9.36 18.02
CA ASP A 156 -6.17 -10.54 18.84
C ASP A 156 -5.55 -10.39 20.25
N ASN A 157 -4.33 -9.84 20.34
CA ASN A 157 -3.71 -9.55 21.64
C ASN A 157 -4.50 -8.51 22.46
N ASP A 158 -4.99 -7.43 21.81
CA ASP A 158 -5.81 -6.43 22.49
C ASP A 158 -7.10 -7.05 23.03
N ILE A 159 -7.70 -8.00 22.31
CA ILE A 159 -8.90 -8.72 22.77
C ILE A 159 -8.56 -9.59 23.98
N ASP A 160 -7.43 -10.33 23.94
CA ASP A 160 -6.99 -11.17 25.06
C ASP A 160 -6.72 -10.32 26.32
N ASP A 161 -6.07 -9.17 26.17
CA ASP A 161 -5.80 -8.23 27.26
C ASP A 161 -7.12 -7.69 27.87
N LEU A 162 -8.09 -7.35 27.04
CA LEU A 162 -9.43 -6.93 27.48
C LEU A 162 -10.20 -8.06 28.18
N GLU A 163 -10.09 -9.30 27.70
CA GLU A 163 -10.73 -10.44 28.36
C GLU A 163 -10.13 -10.65 29.78
N GLU A 164 -8.80 -10.51 29.94
CA GLU A 164 -8.18 -10.60 31.26
C GLU A 164 -8.68 -9.51 32.20
N GLU A 165 -8.82 -8.27 31.71
CA GLU A 165 -9.33 -7.14 32.48
C GLU A 165 -10.79 -7.31 32.89
N VAL A 166 -11.63 -7.82 31.98
CA VAL A 166 -13.04 -8.14 32.23
C VAL A 166 -13.24 -9.16 33.34
N PHE A 167 -12.34 -10.10 33.46
CA PHE A 167 -12.41 -11.15 34.50
C PHE A 167 -11.70 -10.80 35.81
N ASP A 168 -11.03 -9.63 35.92
CA ASP A 168 -10.46 -9.16 37.19
C ASP A 168 -11.58 -8.57 38.08
N PRO A 169 -11.84 -9.18 39.26
CA PRO A 169 -12.91 -8.73 40.18
C PRO A 169 -12.69 -7.33 40.75
N ASN A 170 -11.51 -6.73 40.54
CA ASN A 170 -11.17 -5.42 41.10
C ASN A 170 -11.25 -4.29 40.04
N THR A 171 -11.55 -4.62 38.80
CA THR A 171 -11.65 -3.64 37.70
C THR A 171 -13.11 -3.23 37.50
N ASP A 172 -13.35 -1.92 37.47
CA ASP A 172 -14.69 -1.36 37.18
C ASP A 172 -14.77 -1.22 35.64
N ILE A 173 -15.46 -2.17 35.00
CA ILE A 173 -15.47 -2.34 33.54
C ILE A 173 -16.45 -1.36 32.92
N ASP A 174 -15.99 -0.59 31.94
CA ASP A 174 -16.87 0.14 31.03
C ASP A 174 -17.34 -0.79 29.89
N ILE A 175 -18.62 -1.17 29.95
CA ILE A 175 -19.24 -2.04 28.92
C ILE A 175 -19.18 -1.41 27.53
N ASP A 176 -19.12 -0.09 27.44
CA ASP A 176 -19.02 0.62 26.15
C ASP A 176 -17.66 0.38 25.46
N GLU A 177 -16.60 0.16 26.22
CA GLU A 177 -15.25 -0.17 25.74
C GLU A 177 -15.22 -1.55 25.05
N ILE A 178 -15.84 -2.56 25.64
CA ILE A 178 -15.99 -3.91 25.06
C ILE A 178 -16.77 -3.87 23.75
N TYR A 179 -17.88 -3.10 23.71
CA TYR A 179 -18.65 -2.94 22.48
C TYR A 179 -17.93 -2.18 21.39
N ALA A 180 -17.02 -1.28 21.74
CA ALA A 180 -16.24 -0.53 20.81
C ALA A 180 -15.22 -1.44 20.07
N VAL A 181 -14.47 -2.29 20.78
CA VAL A 181 -13.55 -3.27 20.16
C VAL A 181 -14.30 -4.28 19.28
N LYS A 182 -15.46 -4.77 19.74
CA LYS A 182 -16.26 -5.73 18.96
C LYS A 182 -16.79 -5.18 17.64
N ARG A 183 -16.88 -3.87 17.45
CA ARG A 183 -17.35 -3.24 16.20
C ARG A 183 -16.28 -3.12 15.14
N GLU A 184 -15.01 -3.22 15.50
CA GLU A 184 -13.87 -3.11 14.58
C GLU A 184 -13.38 -4.47 14.06
N VAL A 185 -13.73 -5.57 14.72
CA VAL A 185 -13.49 -6.95 14.28
C VAL A 185 -14.61 -7.41 13.36
#